data_5281a01cbc90fb46159db625f11e5ec6
#
_entry.id   5281a01cbc90fb46159db625f11e5ec6
#
_cell.length_a   1.000
_cell.length_b   1.000
_cell.length_c   1.000
_cell.angle_alpha   90.00
_cell.angle_beta   90.00
_cell.angle_gamma   90.00
#
_symmetry.space_group_name_H-M   'P 1'
#
loop_
_entity.id
_entity.type
_entity.pdbx_description
1 polymer ?
#
loop_
_entity_poly.entity_id
_entity_poly.type
_entity_poly.pdbx_seq_one_letter_code
_entity_poly.pdbx_strand_id
1 'polypeptide(L)'
;TRMIKRCNDFGAGGVSVAIGELADGLDIDLNAVPKKYDGLDGTELAISESQERMAVVVAPEHVDAFLAAASRENLEATLVATVTEEPRMVLRWNGKAIVDLSRTFLASNGADKHTTVSVPALPELSSEFSGPATEEMLKKMVGSLDCCSQQGLTERFDGSIGASSVLMPFGGRHQSTPAQVMAALLPSGVKDTSTCSVMGYGFNPTLSSQSPYAGAATAVVESVSKLVAAGCDPDKAYLTFQEYFERLRNEPQRWGKPFAALLGAFTAQIGLGVAAIGGKDSMSGSFNELDVPPTLVSFAIAAQNAEKVLTPEFKAPGHPVYLFTAPGYRDLEGTKAMFRQVHTLADTGKLLSGWSLTAGGAAEGIFKMSLGNRIGFRLADGVTTDLFAQSYGSILAEAAEPLPEGVGTLLGYTIEEPQLELGFTAPIDQYEALWENKLESVFPMKAGTGEAVPTVSYTQRMTQA
;
A
#
# COMPACT_ATOMS: atom_id res chain seq x y z
N THR A 1 11.42 -23.35 -0.84
CA THR A 1 10.12 -22.93 -1.44
C THR A 1 9.63 -23.86 -2.56
N ARG A 2 10.48 -24.36 -3.47
CA ARG A 2 10.04 -25.22 -4.61
C ARG A 2 9.36 -26.52 -4.21
N MET A 3 9.58 -27.03 -3.01
CA MET A 3 8.94 -28.26 -2.48
C MET A 3 7.55 -27.99 -1.90
N ILE A 4 7.22 -26.73 -1.57
CA ILE A 4 5.97 -26.36 -0.93
C ILE A 4 4.86 -26.26 -1.99
N LYS A 5 3.77 -26.99 -1.78
CA LYS A 5 2.57 -26.97 -2.62
C LYS A 5 1.53 -25.95 -2.12
N ARG A 6 1.35 -25.85 -0.81
CA ARG A 6 0.49 -24.89 -0.11
C ARG A 6 1.13 -24.46 1.18
N CYS A 7 0.78 -23.26 1.63
CA CYS A 7 1.29 -22.67 2.86
C CYS A 7 0.20 -21.81 3.50
N ASN A 8 0.09 -21.89 4.82
CA ASN A 8 -0.80 -21.03 5.62
C ASN A 8 -0.10 -20.63 6.91
N ASP A 9 -0.40 -19.46 7.43
CA ASP A 9 0.14 -19.01 8.72
C ASP A 9 -0.76 -19.46 9.88
N PHE A 10 -0.22 -19.42 11.10
CA PHE A 10 -0.97 -19.70 12.31
C PHE A 10 -1.50 -18.41 12.92
N GLY A 11 -2.82 -18.30 12.96
CA GLY A 11 -3.54 -17.25 13.65
C GLY A 11 -4.65 -17.81 14.53
N ALA A 12 -5.74 -17.08 14.67
CA ALA A 12 -6.92 -17.49 15.43
C ALA A 12 -7.49 -18.81 14.90
N GLY A 13 -7.85 -19.71 15.81
CA GLY A 13 -8.32 -21.07 15.50
C GLY A 13 -7.20 -22.12 15.43
N GLY A 14 -5.94 -21.71 15.57
CA GLY A 14 -4.78 -22.59 15.76
C GLY A 14 -4.62 -23.64 14.67
N VAL A 15 -4.33 -24.87 15.08
CA VAL A 15 -4.13 -26.05 14.20
C VAL A 15 -5.38 -26.32 13.34
N SER A 16 -6.58 -26.17 13.91
CA SER A 16 -7.84 -26.43 13.19
C SER A 16 -8.02 -25.53 11.97
N VAL A 17 -7.54 -24.29 12.00
CA VAL A 17 -7.62 -23.34 10.90
C VAL A 17 -6.35 -23.42 10.05
N ALA A 18 -5.18 -23.20 10.62
CA ALA A 18 -3.93 -23.12 9.87
C ALA A 18 -3.64 -24.37 9.02
N ILE A 19 -3.87 -25.56 9.58
CA ILE A 19 -3.71 -26.83 8.86
C ILE A 19 -5.02 -27.20 8.15
N GLY A 20 -6.17 -27.00 8.83
CA GLY A 20 -7.47 -27.39 8.33
C GLY A 20 -7.87 -26.76 7.00
N GLU A 21 -7.32 -25.62 6.63
CA GLU A 21 -7.58 -24.94 5.36
C GLU A 21 -6.65 -25.39 4.20
N LEU A 22 -5.61 -26.19 4.50
CA LEU A 22 -4.62 -26.55 3.49
C LEU A 22 -5.10 -27.58 2.47
N ALA A 23 -6.05 -28.46 2.83
CA ALA A 23 -6.61 -29.48 1.94
C ALA A 23 -8.01 -29.87 2.35
N ASP A 24 -8.77 -30.47 1.42
CA ASP A 24 -10.14 -30.92 1.67
C ASP A 24 -10.20 -32.12 2.60
N GLY A 25 -9.27 -33.07 2.47
CA GLY A 25 -9.11 -34.22 3.32
C GLY A 25 -7.82 -34.16 4.14
N LEU A 26 -7.92 -34.29 5.46
CA LEU A 26 -6.81 -34.17 6.40
C LEU A 26 -6.98 -35.11 7.60
N ASP A 27 -5.92 -35.85 7.94
CA ASP A 27 -5.77 -36.56 9.20
C ASP A 27 -4.63 -35.90 10.00
N ILE A 28 -4.96 -35.26 11.13
CA ILE A 28 -4.07 -34.40 11.92
C ILE A 28 -3.80 -35.08 13.27
N ASP A 29 -2.53 -35.33 13.59
CA ASP A 29 -2.11 -35.84 14.88
C ASP A 29 -1.72 -34.70 15.84
N LEU A 30 -2.60 -34.36 16.76
CA LEU A 30 -2.37 -33.32 17.76
C LEU A 30 -1.24 -33.69 18.75
N ASN A 31 -0.92 -34.99 18.92
CA ASN A 31 0.20 -35.41 19.75
C ASN A 31 1.55 -35.01 19.14
N ALA A 32 1.63 -34.90 17.82
CA ALA A 32 2.84 -34.50 17.11
C ALA A 32 3.06 -32.98 17.11
N VAL A 33 2.06 -32.17 17.49
CA VAL A 33 2.17 -30.71 17.51
C VAL A 33 3.17 -30.25 18.58
N PRO A 34 4.22 -29.51 18.24
CA PRO A 34 5.19 -29.01 19.21
C PRO A 34 4.55 -28.10 20.26
N LYS A 35 4.93 -28.27 21.50
CA LYS A 35 4.42 -27.55 22.68
C LYS A 35 5.57 -26.92 23.46
N LYS A 36 5.36 -25.72 23.99
CA LYS A 36 6.34 -25.07 24.89
C LYS A 36 6.20 -25.51 26.35
N TYR A 37 5.03 -26.05 26.73
CA TYR A 37 4.74 -26.53 28.09
C TYR A 37 3.75 -27.68 28.03
N ASP A 38 3.74 -28.51 29.09
CA ASP A 38 2.82 -29.61 29.24
C ASP A 38 1.49 -29.17 29.83
N GLY A 39 0.46 -30.02 29.70
CA GLY A 39 -0.85 -29.83 30.31
C GLY A 39 -1.96 -29.39 29.36
N LEU A 40 -1.63 -29.11 28.09
CA LEU A 40 -2.63 -28.80 27.07
C LEU A 40 -3.42 -30.06 26.69
N ASP A 41 -4.74 -29.96 26.68
CA ASP A 41 -5.62 -31.03 26.19
C ASP A 41 -5.80 -30.97 24.66
N GLY A 42 -6.55 -31.91 24.11
CA GLY A 42 -6.77 -32.00 22.67
C GLY A 42 -7.53 -30.80 22.09
N THR A 43 -8.44 -30.21 22.86
CA THR A 43 -9.19 -29.02 22.45
C THR A 43 -8.29 -27.81 22.39
N GLU A 44 -7.50 -27.59 23.43
CA GLU A 44 -6.55 -26.50 23.51
C GLU A 44 -5.50 -26.59 22.39
N LEU A 45 -4.98 -27.78 22.13
CA LEU A 45 -4.05 -28.01 21.01
C LEU A 45 -4.68 -27.73 19.65
N ALA A 46 -5.96 -28.05 19.46
CA ALA A 46 -6.66 -27.87 18.22
C ALA A 46 -6.91 -26.39 17.87
N ILE A 47 -7.22 -25.56 18.89
CA ILE A 47 -7.68 -24.17 18.66
C ILE A 47 -6.73 -23.09 19.20
N SER A 48 -5.69 -23.48 19.97
CA SER A 48 -4.75 -22.53 20.58
C SER A 48 -3.99 -21.73 19.52
N GLU A 49 -4.12 -20.43 19.57
CA GLU A 49 -3.35 -19.52 18.75
C GLU A 49 -1.90 -19.48 19.23
N SER A 50 -0.95 -19.76 18.35
CA SER A 50 0.48 -19.58 18.56
C SER A 50 1.08 -19.08 17.27
N GLN A 51 1.22 -17.79 17.17
CA GLN A 51 1.68 -17.07 15.99
C GLN A 51 3.15 -17.37 15.64
N GLU A 52 3.62 -16.84 14.51
CA GLU A 52 4.98 -17.02 14.00
C GLU A 52 5.29 -18.48 13.64
N ARG A 53 4.28 -19.27 13.30
CA ARG A 53 4.40 -20.60 12.73
C ARG A 53 3.78 -20.64 11.33
N MET A 54 4.27 -21.56 10.51
CA MET A 54 3.74 -21.79 9.17
C MET A 54 3.38 -23.26 9.01
N ALA A 55 2.20 -23.53 8.47
CA ALA A 55 1.82 -24.87 8.03
C ALA A 55 2.06 -24.99 6.52
N VAL A 56 2.70 -26.08 6.09
CA VAL A 56 3.02 -26.29 4.66
C VAL A 56 2.62 -27.70 4.23
N VAL A 57 2.18 -27.81 2.97
CA VAL A 57 1.96 -29.09 2.31
C VAL A 57 3.15 -29.37 1.39
N VAL A 58 3.76 -30.53 1.58
CA VAL A 58 4.84 -31.04 0.72
C VAL A 58 4.50 -32.43 0.21
N ALA A 59 5.04 -32.84 -0.94
CA ALA A 59 4.88 -34.21 -1.43
C ALA A 59 5.62 -35.21 -0.50
N PRO A 60 5.11 -36.44 -0.32
CA PRO A 60 5.72 -37.43 0.57
C PRO A 60 7.22 -37.63 0.35
N GLU A 61 7.65 -37.68 -0.91
CA GLU A 61 9.06 -37.84 -1.32
C GLU A 61 9.96 -36.64 -0.96
N HIS A 62 9.37 -35.50 -0.58
CA HIS A 62 10.11 -34.29 -0.22
C HIS A 62 10.15 -34.01 1.28
N VAL A 63 9.47 -34.81 2.12
CA VAL A 63 9.37 -34.56 3.56
C VAL A 63 10.74 -34.50 4.23
N ASP A 64 11.58 -35.52 4.06
CA ASP A 64 12.90 -35.57 4.68
C ASP A 64 13.83 -34.45 4.20
N ALA A 65 13.76 -34.13 2.90
CA ALA A 65 14.55 -33.03 2.32
C ALA A 65 14.08 -31.66 2.86
N PHE A 66 12.78 -31.51 3.10
CA PHE A 66 12.21 -30.29 3.68
C PHE A 66 12.60 -30.12 5.15
N LEU A 67 12.48 -31.18 5.96
CA LEU A 67 12.90 -31.18 7.37
C LEU A 67 14.40 -30.85 7.50
N ALA A 68 15.26 -31.49 6.66
CA ALA A 68 16.68 -31.19 6.60
C ALA A 68 16.97 -29.72 6.19
N ALA A 69 16.17 -29.16 5.29
CA ALA A 69 16.30 -27.77 4.90
C ALA A 69 15.94 -26.81 6.04
N ALA A 70 14.83 -27.07 6.75
CA ALA A 70 14.43 -26.29 7.93
C ALA A 70 15.52 -26.33 9.03
N SER A 71 16.06 -27.50 9.31
CA SER A 71 17.16 -27.67 10.31
C SER A 71 18.41 -26.87 9.94
N ARG A 72 18.78 -26.77 8.66
CA ARG A 72 19.91 -25.92 8.22
C ARG A 72 19.70 -24.43 8.44
N GLU A 73 18.43 -23.99 8.44
CA GLU A 73 18.04 -22.60 8.73
C GLU A 73 17.74 -22.38 10.23
N ASN A 74 18.09 -23.35 11.09
CA ASN A 74 17.79 -23.32 12.53
C ASN A 74 16.29 -23.19 12.84
N LEU A 75 15.45 -23.79 12.00
CA LEU A 75 14.00 -23.83 12.19
C LEU A 75 13.57 -25.22 12.63
N GLU A 76 12.66 -25.29 13.61
CA GLU A 76 11.96 -26.51 13.97
C GLU A 76 10.86 -26.81 12.96
N ALA A 77 10.82 -28.02 12.42
CA ALA A 77 9.74 -28.47 11.54
C ALA A 77 9.33 -29.89 11.93
N THR A 78 8.02 -30.15 12.00
CA THR A 78 7.45 -31.42 12.44
C THR A 78 6.33 -31.85 11.50
N LEU A 79 6.30 -33.13 11.14
CA LEU A 79 5.20 -33.73 10.40
C LEU A 79 4.02 -33.96 11.39
N VAL A 80 2.91 -33.26 11.16
CA VAL A 80 1.75 -33.26 12.08
C VAL A 80 0.44 -33.71 11.39
N ALA A 81 0.43 -33.82 10.08
CA ALA A 81 -0.78 -34.16 9.33
C ALA A 81 -0.48 -34.86 8.02
N THR A 82 -1.44 -35.64 7.54
CA THR A 82 -1.44 -36.26 6.21
C THR A 82 -2.67 -35.83 5.43
N VAL A 83 -2.47 -35.47 4.16
CA VAL A 83 -3.56 -35.20 3.23
C VAL A 83 -4.20 -36.52 2.81
N THR A 84 -5.52 -36.62 2.89
CA THR A 84 -6.31 -37.82 2.57
C THR A 84 -7.20 -37.59 1.36
N GLU A 85 -7.63 -38.70 0.71
CA GLU A 85 -8.59 -38.62 -0.41
C GLU A 85 -10.00 -38.30 0.08
N GLU A 86 -10.40 -38.82 1.24
CA GLU A 86 -11.71 -38.54 1.80
C GLU A 86 -11.79 -37.08 2.27
N PRO A 87 -12.78 -36.28 1.81
CA PRO A 87 -12.89 -34.85 2.13
C PRO A 87 -13.46 -34.63 3.54
N ARG A 88 -12.64 -34.97 4.53
CA ARG A 88 -12.92 -34.84 5.96
C ARG A 88 -11.73 -34.23 6.69
N MET A 89 -12.00 -33.43 7.70
CA MET A 89 -11.00 -32.98 8.67
C MET A 89 -11.10 -33.87 9.92
N VAL A 90 -10.07 -34.65 10.16
CA VAL A 90 -9.99 -35.54 11.34
C VAL A 90 -8.83 -35.07 12.21
N LEU A 91 -9.12 -34.76 13.48
CA LEU A 91 -8.09 -34.44 14.49
C LEU A 91 -8.02 -35.56 15.51
N ARG A 92 -6.82 -36.13 15.72
CA ARG A 92 -6.58 -37.21 16.66
C ARG A 92 -5.77 -36.74 17.86
N TRP A 93 -6.19 -37.19 19.03
CA TRP A 93 -5.48 -36.97 20.29
C TRP A 93 -5.53 -38.21 21.16
N ASN A 94 -4.38 -38.67 21.65
CA ASN A 94 -4.24 -39.90 22.47
C ASN A 94 -4.93 -41.10 21.81
N GLY A 95 -4.73 -41.30 20.51
CA GLY A 95 -5.27 -42.42 19.75
C GLY A 95 -6.78 -42.36 19.44
N LYS A 96 -7.46 -41.28 19.79
CA LYS A 96 -8.88 -41.06 19.50
C LYS A 96 -9.09 -39.91 18.52
N ALA A 97 -10.04 -40.07 17.62
CA ALA A 97 -10.56 -38.94 16.87
C ALA A 97 -11.42 -38.07 17.80
N ILE A 98 -11.00 -36.84 18.05
CA ILE A 98 -11.73 -35.84 18.84
C ILE A 98 -12.53 -34.87 17.97
N VAL A 99 -12.14 -34.77 16.70
CA VAL A 99 -12.89 -34.06 15.65
C VAL A 99 -12.92 -34.97 14.42
N ASP A 100 -14.07 -35.07 13.78
CA ASP A 100 -14.29 -35.78 12.53
C ASP A 100 -15.45 -35.13 11.78
N LEU A 101 -15.10 -34.14 10.92
CA LEU A 101 -16.06 -33.30 10.22
C LEU A 101 -15.90 -33.41 8.70
N SER A 102 -17.02 -33.52 7.98
CA SER A 102 -16.99 -33.46 6.52
C SER A 102 -16.65 -32.05 6.02
N ARG A 103 -15.98 -31.96 4.90
CA ARG A 103 -15.68 -30.68 4.26
C ARG A 103 -16.94 -29.89 3.91
N THR A 104 -18.00 -30.56 3.49
CA THR A 104 -19.31 -29.95 3.21
C THR A 104 -19.88 -29.25 4.45
N PHE A 105 -19.77 -29.88 5.62
CA PHE A 105 -20.20 -29.25 6.88
C PHE A 105 -19.36 -28.01 7.20
N LEU A 106 -18.04 -28.11 7.08
CA LEU A 106 -17.14 -26.98 7.35
C LEU A 106 -17.39 -25.81 6.40
N ALA A 107 -17.65 -26.08 5.13
CA ALA A 107 -17.91 -25.05 4.12
C ALA A 107 -19.21 -24.28 4.35
N SER A 108 -20.23 -24.92 4.95
CA SER A 108 -21.56 -24.34 5.17
C SER A 108 -21.88 -24.08 6.65
N ASN A 109 -21.02 -24.50 7.59
CA ASN A 109 -21.34 -24.59 9.03
C ASN A 109 -22.67 -25.36 9.28
N GLY A 110 -22.99 -26.33 8.43
CA GLY A 110 -24.18 -27.18 8.52
C GLY A 110 -25.48 -26.55 8.03
N ALA A 111 -25.46 -25.30 7.55
CA ALA A 111 -26.63 -24.62 7.02
C ALA A 111 -26.26 -23.59 5.96
N ASP A 112 -27.06 -23.52 4.90
CA ASP A 112 -26.94 -22.48 3.91
C ASP A 112 -27.23 -21.11 4.55
N LYS A 113 -26.38 -20.14 4.24
CA LYS A 113 -26.53 -18.78 4.74
C LYS A 113 -27.00 -17.88 3.60
N HIS A 114 -28.04 -17.13 3.86
CA HIS A 114 -28.60 -16.17 2.92
C HIS A 114 -28.59 -14.77 3.55
N THR A 115 -28.23 -13.76 2.77
CA THR A 115 -28.36 -12.37 3.16
C THR A 115 -28.90 -11.54 2.01
N THR A 116 -29.56 -10.44 2.33
CA THR A 116 -29.99 -9.46 1.35
C THR A 116 -28.99 -8.32 1.35
N VAL A 117 -28.56 -7.90 0.16
CA VAL A 117 -27.61 -6.82 -0.04
C VAL A 117 -28.29 -5.71 -0.83
N SER A 118 -28.21 -4.47 -0.33
CA SER A 118 -28.70 -3.28 -1.02
C SER A 118 -27.52 -2.38 -1.37
N VAL A 119 -27.10 -2.44 -2.62
CA VAL A 119 -25.98 -1.60 -3.12
C VAL A 119 -26.49 -0.18 -3.40
N PRO A 120 -25.84 0.86 -2.83
CA PRO A 120 -26.22 2.24 -3.12
C PRO A 120 -25.92 2.60 -4.58
N ALA A 121 -26.75 3.45 -5.16
CA ALA A 121 -26.46 4.04 -6.47
C ALA A 121 -25.20 4.90 -6.40
N LEU A 122 -24.47 4.99 -7.52
CA LEU A 122 -23.29 5.86 -7.61
C LEU A 122 -23.73 7.32 -7.58
N PRO A 123 -23.36 8.11 -6.54
CA PRO A 123 -23.70 9.51 -6.45
C PRO A 123 -22.83 10.36 -7.39
N GLU A 124 -23.19 11.63 -7.56
CA GLU A 124 -22.26 12.64 -8.03
C GLU A 124 -21.20 12.89 -6.93
N LEU A 125 -19.95 12.72 -7.29
CA LEU A 125 -18.83 12.86 -6.35
C LEU A 125 -18.43 14.32 -6.24
N SER A 126 -18.20 14.79 -5.01
CA SER A 126 -17.71 16.13 -4.73
C SER A 126 -16.25 16.12 -4.29
N SER A 127 -15.52 17.16 -4.65
CA SER A 127 -14.15 17.40 -4.19
C SER A 127 -14.15 18.58 -3.22
N GLU A 128 -13.33 18.51 -2.20
CA GLU A 128 -13.13 19.64 -1.27
C GLU A 128 -12.32 20.76 -1.91
N PHE A 129 -11.48 20.42 -2.87
CA PHE A 129 -10.60 21.34 -3.56
C PHE A 129 -10.93 21.33 -5.05
N SER A 130 -11.27 22.50 -5.58
CA SER A 130 -11.48 22.72 -7.02
C SER A 130 -11.63 24.21 -7.28
N GLY A 131 -11.28 24.66 -8.47
CA GLY A 131 -11.47 26.03 -8.94
C GLY A 131 -10.16 26.81 -9.12
N PRO A 132 -10.26 28.16 -9.24
CA PRO A 132 -9.12 28.99 -9.56
C PRO A 132 -7.99 28.87 -8.54
N ALA A 133 -6.75 28.90 -9.00
CA ALA A 133 -5.58 28.92 -8.15
C ALA A 133 -5.52 30.25 -7.37
N THR A 134 -5.75 30.18 -6.07
CA THR A 134 -5.69 31.31 -5.14
C THR A 134 -4.83 30.96 -3.94
N GLU A 135 -4.27 31.99 -3.31
CA GLU A 135 -3.50 31.83 -2.07
C GLU A 135 -4.34 31.20 -0.96
N GLU A 136 -5.62 31.55 -0.86
CA GLU A 136 -6.55 30.99 0.12
C GLU A 136 -6.78 29.48 -0.09
N MET A 137 -6.97 29.07 -1.36
CA MET A 137 -7.13 27.64 -1.70
C MET A 137 -5.88 26.85 -1.36
N LEU A 138 -4.69 27.39 -1.63
CA LEU A 138 -3.43 26.75 -1.29
C LEU A 138 -3.28 26.58 0.24
N LYS A 139 -3.58 27.63 1.04
CA LYS A 139 -3.58 27.57 2.51
C LYS A 139 -4.57 26.52 3.04
N LYS A 140 -5.78 26.51 2.47
CA LYS A 140 -6.81 25.53 2.83
C LYS A 140 -6.31 24.11 2.57
N MET A 141 -5.73 23.86 1.39
CA MET A 141 -5.23 22.53 0.99
C MET A 141 -4.10 22.05 1.89
N VAL A 142 -3.02 22.83 2.05
CA VAL A 142 -1.85 22.39 2.84
C VAL A 142 -2.20 22.18 4.32
N GLY A 143 -3.15 22.95 4.86
CA GLY A 143 -3.65 22.83 6.23
C GLY A 143 -4.79 21.82 6.42
N SER A 144 -5.20 21.08 5.40
CA SER A 144 -6.23 20.04 5.50
C SER A 144 -5.67 18.73 6.04
N LEU A 145 -6.53 17.87 6.62
CA LEU A 145 -6.12 16.53 7.07
C LEU A 145 -5.72 15.61 5.91
N ASP A 146 -6.32 15.79 4.73
CA ASP A 146 -6.02 14.99 3.55
C ASP A 146 -4.63 15.26 2.97
N CYS A 147 -4.10 16.48 3.17
CA CYS A 147 -2.85 16.91 2.53
C CYS A 147 -1.72 17.24 3.51
N CYS A 148 -1.99 17.41 4.82
CA CYS A 148 -1.01 17.86 5.81
C CYS A 148 0.17 16.88 6.01
N SER A 149 1.21 17.35 6.71
CA SER A 149 2.36 16.54 7.09
C SER A 149 1.96 15.43 8.06
N GLN A 150 2.47 14.23 7.81
CA GLN A 150 2.40 13.09 8.72
C GLN A 150 3.77 12.80 9.35
N GLN A 151 4.71 13.73 9.29
CA GLN A 151 6.07 13.51 9.76
C GLN A 151 6.11 13.14 11.24
N GLY A 152 5.42 13.89 12.11
CA GLY A 152 5.38 13.60 13.53
C GLY A 152 4.80 12.22 13.87
N LEU A 153 3.88 11.68 13.05
CA LEU A 153 3.41 10.30 13.16
C LEU A 153 4.47 9.32 12.66
N THR A 154 5.08 9.59 11.52
CA THR A 154 6.10 8.73 10.89
C THR A 154 7.34 8.57 11.79
N GLU A 155 7.76 9.59 12.48
CA GLU A 155 8.90 9.57 13.42
C GLU A 155 8.72 8.67 14.65
N ARG A 156 7.51 8.15 14.87
CA ARG A 156 7.21 7.18 15.94
C ARG A 156 7.50 5.74 15.54
N PHE A 157 7.78 5.50 14.27
CA PHE A 157 8.09 4.20 13.70
C PHE A 157 9.51 4.18 13.15
N ASP A 158 10.02 2.99 12.85
CA ASP A 158 11.30 2.84 12.17
C ASP A 158 11.21 3.38 10.75
N GLY A 159 11.98 4.42 10.45
CA GLY A 159 12.01 5.08 9.14
C GLY A 159 12.73 4.27 8.07
N SER A 160 13.44 3.20 8.45
CA SER A 160 14.21 2.35 7.54
C SER A 160 14.20 0.90 7.97
N ILE A 161 14.53 0.01 7.03
CA ILE A 161 14.86 -1.39 7.29
C ILE A 161 16.38 -1.62 7.27
N GLY A 162 17.14 -0.67 7.74
CA GLY A 162 18.61 -0.69 7.75
C GLY A 162 19.21 -0.52 6.36
N ALA A 163 20.30 -1.24 6.08
CA ALA A 163 21.05 -1.14 4.82
C ALA A 163 20.27 -1.53 3.56
N SER A 164 19.13 -2.18 3.69
CA SER A 164 18.27 -2.57 2.56
C SER A 164 17.32 -1.45 2.12
N SER A 165 17.20 -0.33 2.87
CA SER A 165 16.33 0.78 2.49
C SER A 165 16.83 1.50 1.25
N VAL A 166 15.98 1.61 0.21
CA VAL A 166 16.26 2.38 -1.01
C VAL A 166 15.69 3.79 -0.88
N LEU A 167 14.48 3.93 -0.33
CA LEU A 167 13.85 5.21 -0.03
C LEU A 167 13.65 5.38 1.48
N MET A 168 13.89 6.59 1.96
CA MET A 168 13.47 7.04 3.28
C MET A 168 12.06 7.64 3.21
N PRO A 169 11.32 7.73 4.32
CA PRO A 169 9.97 8.30 4.34
C PRO A 169 9.88 9.74 3.80
N PHE A 170 10.94 10.49 3.93
CA PHE A 170 11.07 11.86 3.41
C PHE A 170 12.38 12.00 2.63
N GLY A 171 12.30 12.56 1.43
CA GLY A 171 13.41 12.70 0.48
C GLY A 171 13.92 14.14 0.33
N GLY A 172 14.95 14.26 -0.51
CA GLY A 172 15.66 15.51 -0.77
C GLY A 172 16.70 15.86 0.31
N ARG A 173 17.46 16.94 0.06
CA ARG A 173 18.53 17.41 0.96
C ARG A 173 18.00 17.83 2.34
N HIS A 174 16.77 18.34 2.40
CA HIS A 174 16.09 18.77 3.61
C HIS A 174 15.24 17.64 4.25
N GLN A 175 15.13 16.49 3.59
CA GLN A 175 14.32 15.35 4.05
C GLN A 175 12.89 15.76 4.39
N SER A 176 12.25 16.53 3.53
CA SER A 176 10.89 17.06 3.73
C SER A 176 9.89 16.69 2.63
N THR A 177 10.31 16.24 1.45
CA THR A 177 9.36 15.69 0.47
C THR A 177 8.93 14.28 0.87
N PRO A 178 7.65 14.02 1.18
CA PRO A 178 7.18 12.69 1.56
C PRO A 178 7.29 11.72 0.38
N ALA A 179 7.82 10.52 0.63
CA ALA A 179 7.81 9.43 -0.33
C ALA A 179 6.39 8.86 -0.45
N GLN A 180 5.94 8.60 -1.67
CA GLN A 180 4.63 7.97 -1.91
C GLN A 180 4.69 6.45 -1.92
N VAL A 181 5.89 5.88 -1.95
CA VAL A 181 6.14 4.44 -1.93
C VAL A 181 7.26 4.09 -0.96
N MET A 182 7.21 2.89 -0.41
CA MET A 182 8.35 2.25 0.24
C MET A 182 9.16 1.52 -0.85
N ALA A 183 10.49 1.60 -0.79
CA ALA A 183 11.37 0.80 -1.63
C ALA A 183 12.52 0.21 -0.80
N ALA A 184 12.71 -1.11 -0.93
CA ALA A 184 13.70 -1.85 -0.16
C ALA A 184 14.30 -3.00 -0.98
N LEU A 185 15.62 -3.19 -0.86
CA LEU A 185 16.33 -4.29 -1.52
C LEU A 185 15.81 -5.64 -1.02
N LEU A 186 15.68 -6.59 -1.93
CA LEU A 186 15.27 -7.93 -1.58
C LEU A 186 16.41 -8.65 -0.83
N PRO A 187 16.12 -9.38 0.26
CA PRO A 187 17.12 -10.17 0.95
C PRO A 187 17.54 -11.35 0.07
N SER A 188 18.76 -11.32 -0.45
CA SER A 188 19.29 -12.36 -1.35
C SER A 188 20.05 -13.47 -0.62
N GLY A 189 20.40 -13.27 0.65
CA GLY A 189 21.08 -14.23 1.53
C GLY A 189 22.57 -14.45 1.22
N VAL A 190 23.04 -14.31 -0.02
CA VAL A 190 24.38 -14.71 -0.44
C VAL A 190 25.12 -13.70 -1.29
N LYS A 191 24.43 -12.78 -1.93
CA LYS A 191 25.00 -11.76 -2.82
C LYS A 191 24.23 -10.46 -2.71
N ASP A 192 24.92 -9.37 -2.96
CA ASP A 192 24.28 -8.07 -3.17
C ASP A 192 23.31 -8.15 -4.35
N THR A 193 22.20 -7.45 -4.23
CA THR A 193 21.20 -7.34 -5.28
C THR A 193 20.85 -5.89 -5.52
N SER A 194 20.61 -5.52 -6.77
CA SER A 194 19.99 -4.24 -7.12
C SER A 194 18.47 -4.34 -7.26
N THR A 195 17.91 -5.53 -7.10
CA THR A 195 16.46 -5.69 -7.14
C THR A 195 15.84 -5.28 -5.81
N CYS A 196 14.84 -4.40 -5.87
CA CYS A 196 14.05 -3.96 -4.74
C CYS A 196 12.57 -4.29 -4.93
N SER A 197 11.86 -4.41 -3.82
CA SER A 197 10.40 -4.32 -3.80
C SER A 197 10.01 -2.85 -3.65
N VAL A 198 9.00 -2.43 -4.41
CA VAL A 198 8.40 -1.09 -4.30
C VAL A 198 6.93 -1.28 -3.98
N MET A 199 6.45 -0.64 -2.91
CA MET A 199 5.06 -0.76 -2.46
C MET A 199 4.46 0.61 -2.17
N GLY A 200 3.26 0.85 -2.74
CA GLY A 200 2.44 2.02 -2.46
C GLY A 200 1.04 1.62 -2.03
N TYR A 201 0.30 2.53 -1.46
CA TYR A 201 -1.11 2.32 -1.10
C TYR A 201 -2.00 3.41 -1.68
N GLY A 202 -3.30 3.09 -1.82
CA GLY A 202 -4.35 4.02 -2.19
C GLY A 202 -5.52 3.90 -1.24
N PHE A 203 -6.02 5.04 -0.76
CA PHE A 203 -7.22 5.16 0.06
C PHE A 203 -7.58 6.64 0.27
N ASN A 204 -8.85 6.97 0.08
CA ASN A 204 -9.39 8.27 0.47
C ASN A 204 -10.69 8.06 1.27
N PRO A 205 -10.72 8.39 2.58
CA PRO A 205 -11.87 8.16 3.45
C PRO A 205 -13.09 9.01 3.05
N THR A 206 -12.87 10.23 2.57
CA THR A 206 -13.94 11.14 2.13
C THR A 206 -14.65 10.58 0.89
N LEU A 207 -13.88 10.15 -0.11
CA LEU A 207 -14.41 9.54 -1.32
C LEU A 207 -15.10 8.21 -1.04
N SER A 208 -14.51 7.36 -0.19
CA SER A 208 -15.09 6.09 0.22
C SER A 208 -16.41 6.24 0.99
N SER A 209 -16.54 7.32 1.77
CA SER A 209 -17.79 7.66 2.46
C SER A 209 -18.88 8.14 1.50
N GLN A 210 -18.52 8.85 0.43
CA GLN A 210 -19.46 9.26 -0.62
C GLN A 210 -19.92 8.04 -1.44
N SER A 211 -18.99 7.17 -1.83
CA SER A 211 -19.27 5.96 -2.59
C SER A 211 -18.22 4.89 -2.32
N PRO A 212 -18.54 3.80 -1.62
CA PRO A 212 -17.62 2.68 -1.41
C PRO A 212 -17.10 2.08 -2.73
N TYR A 213 -17.94 2.04 -3.77
CA TYR A 213 -17.54 1.59 -5.11
C TYR A 213 -16.45 2.49 -5.72
N ALA A 214 -16.72 3.79 -5.78
CA ALA A 214 -15.79 4.76 -6.37
C ALA A 214 -14.51 4.87 -5.54
N GLY A 215 -14.64 4.86 -4.20
CA GLY A 215 -13.50 4.88 -3.28
C GLY A 215 -12.57 3.71 -3.49
N ALA A 216 -13.09 2.49 -3.55
CA ALA A 216 -12.29 1.28 -3.76
C ALA A 216 -11.68 1.20 -5.16
N ALA A 217 -12.43 1.54 -6.21
CA ALA A 217 -11.90 1.61 -7.57
C ALA A 217 -10.75 2.64 -7.68
N THR A 218 -10.94 3.81 -7.07
CA THR A 218 -9.92 4.86 -7.00
C THR A 218 -8.71 4.42 -6.18
N ALA A 219 -8.90 3.71 -5.06
CA ALA A 219 -7.80 3.19 -4.25
C ALA A 219 -6.87 2.25 -5.05
N VAL A 220 -7.45 1.39 -5.90
CA VAL A 220 -6.66 0.55 -6.81
C VAL A 220 -5.89 1.40 -7.82
N VAL A 221 -6.53 2.35 -8.48
CA VAL A 221 -5.90 3.25 -9.45
C VAL A 221 -4.77 4.05 -8.77
N GLU A 222 -5.00 4.60 -7.57
CA GLU A 222 -4.01 5.37 -6.82
C GLU A 222 -2.79 4.54 -6.42
N SER A 223 -3.00 3.34 -5.87
CA SER A 223 -1.87 2.48 -5.45
C SER A 223 -0.97 2.11 -6.63
N VAL A 224 -1.54 1.79 -7.79
CA VAL A 224 -0.77 1.49 -9.02
C VAL A 224 -0.10 2.75 -9.56
N SER A 225 -0.78 3.91 -9.58
CA SER A 225 -0.18 5.16 -10.07
C SER A 225 1.04 5.60 -9.25
N LYS A 226 1.04 5.36 -7.92
CA LYS A 226 2.21 5.61 -7.07
C LYS A 226 3.41 4.74 -7.45
N LEU A 227 3.19 3.47 -7.81
CA LEU A 227 4.26 2.62 -8.35
C LEU A 227 4.81 3.18 -9.68
N VAL A 228 3.92 3.61 -10.57
CA VAL A 228 4.30 4.18 -11.88
C VAL A 228 5.06 5.50 -11.71
N ALA A 229 4.61 6.36 -10.80
CA ALA A 229 5.31 7.61 -10.46
C ALA A 229 6.73 7.35 -9.92
N ALA A 230 6.94 6.21 -9.24
CA ALA A 230 8.25 5.74 -8.80
C ALA A 230 9.03 4.97 -9.88
N GLY A 231 8.54 4.91 -11.12
CA GLY A 231 9.21 4.29 -12.27
C GLY A 231 8.90 2.80 -12.49
N CYS A 232 8.02 2.19 -11.70
CA CYS A 232 7.70 0.76 -11.85
C CYS A 232 6.85 0.48 -13.10
N ASP A 233 6.98 -0.74 -13.63
CA ASP A 233 6.17 -1.27 -14.71
C ASP A 233 4.75 -1.61 -14.20
N PRO A 234 3.69 -0.94 -14.68
CA PRO A 234 2.32 -1.21 -14.22
C PRO A 234 1.84 -2.63 -14.53
N ASP A 235 2.37 -3.27 -15.58
CA ASP A 235 1.98 -4.62 -15.96
C ASP A 235 2.57 -5.71 -15.05
N LYS A 236 3.49 -5.34 -14.15
CA LYS A 236 4.12 -6.22 -13.16
C LYS A 236 3.65 -5.96 -11.74
N ALA A 237 2.63 -5.14 -11.56
CA ALA A 237 2.05 -4.87 -10.26
C ALA A 237 1.14 -6.02 -9.79
N TYR A 238 1.23 -6.32 -8.49
CA TYR A 238 0.29 -7.17 -7.77
C TYR A 238 -0.35 -6.37 -6.65
N LEU A 239 -1.55 -6.78 -6.23
CA LEU A 239 -2.31 -6.07 -5.22
C LEU A 239 -2.53 -6.94 -3.98
N THR A 240 -2.75 -6.29 -2.85
CA THR A 240 -3.39 -6.87 -1.65
C THR A 240 -4.32 -5.84 -1.04
N PHE A 241 -5.44 -6.29 -0.46
CA PHE A 241 -6.45 -5.39 0.08
C PHE A 241 -6.58 -5.54 1.59
N GLN A 242 -6.78 -4.41 2.26
CA GLN A 242 -7.22 -4.37 3.64
C GLN A 242 -8.60 -3.73 3.69
N GLU A 243 -9.58 -4.47 4.19
CA GLU A 243 -10.94 -3.98 4.37
C GLU A 243 -11.28 -3.83 5.84
N TYR A 244 -11.99 -2.73 6.17
CA TYR A 244 -12.53 -2.50 7.50
C TYR A 244 -13.86 -1.76 7.40
N PHE A 245 -14.93 -2.44 7.81
CA PHE A 245 -16.29 -1.93 7.75
C PHE A 245 -16.96 -2.01 9.10
N GLU A 246 -18.04 -1.25 9.26
CA GLU A 246 -18.95 -1.33 10.38
C GLU A 246 -19.56 -2.73 10.55
N ARG A 247 -20.10 -3.02 11.72
CA ARG A 247 -20.85 -4.26 11.94
C ARG A 247 -22.05 -4.32 11.02
N LEU A 248 -22.13 -5.37 10.20
CA LEU A 248 -23.13 -5.49 9.14
C LEU A 248 -24.53 -5.77 9.65
N ARG A 249 -24.66 -6.46 10.79
CA ARG A 249 -25.96 -6.85 11.38
C ARG A 249 -26.86 -7.52 10.32
N ASN A 250 -28.18 -7.43 10.49
CA ASN A 250 -29.17 -7.90 9.49
C ASN A 250 -29.70 -6.71 8.65
N GLU A 251 -28.83 -5.79 8.26
CA GLU A 251 -29.19 -4.56 7.57
C GLU A 251 -28.66 -4.58 6.13
N PRO A 252 -29.52 -4.73 5.10
CA PRO A 252 -29.08 -4.85 3.71
C PRO A 252 -28.19 -3.72 3.21
N GLN A 253 -28.39 -2.50 3.70
CA GLN A 253 -27.59 -1.31 3.33
C GLN A 253 -26.17 -1.39 3.89
N ARG A 254 -25.99 -1.94 5.10
CA ARG A 254 -24.65 -2.16 5.70
C ARG A 254 -23.87 -3.22 4.90
N TRP A 255 -24.54 -4.30 4.50
CA TRP A 255 -23.97 -5.31 3.59
C TRP A 255 -23.64 -4.74 2.20
N GLY A 256 -24.39 -3.74 1.77
CA GLY A 256 -24.16 -3.05 0.49
C GLY A 256 -22.83 -2.32 0.40
N LYS A 257 -22.27 -1.83 1.52
CA LYS A 257 -21.02 -1.05 1.52
C LYS A 257 -19.80 -1.90 1.16
N PRO A 258 -19.46 -3.00 1.87
CA PRO A 258 -18.36 -3.86 1.48
C PRO A 258 -18.56 -4.49 0.10
N PHE A 259 -19.79 -4.89 -0.23
CA PHE A 259 -20.09 -5.43 -1.56
C PHE A 259 -19.82 -4.42 -2.68
N ALA A 260 -20.22 -3.16 -2.50
CA ALA A 260 -19.93 -2.09 -3.46
C ALA A 260 -18.42 -1.81 -3.58
N ALA A 261 -17.69 -1.82 -2.45
CA ALA A 261 -16.24 -1.64 -2.45
C ALA A 261 -15.54 -2.77 -3.22
N LEU A 262 -15.91 -4.03 -2.95
CA LEU A 262 -15.39 -5.18 -3.68
C LEU A 262 -15.67 -5.10 -5.18
N LEU A 263 -16.88 -4.70 -5.59
CA LEU A 263 -17.20 -4.50 -7.01
C LEU A 263 -16.33 -3.41 -7.64
N GLY A 264 -16.08 -2.31 -6.94
CA GLY A 264 -15.21 -1.24 -7.41
C GLY A 264 -13.76 -1.72 -7.59
N ALA A 265 -13.22 -2.38 -6.57
CA ALA A 265 -11.86 -2.95 -6.64
C ALA A 265 -11.74 -4.04 -7.72
N PHE A 266 -12.73 -4.91 -7.86
CA PHE A 266 -12.78 -5.94 -8.90
C PHE A 266 -12.79 -5.33 -10.30
N THR A 267 -13.63 -4.31 -10.53
CA THR A 267 -13.68 -3.61 -11.81
C THR A 267 -12.33 -3.00 -12.16
N ALA A 268 -11.68 -2.34 -11.20
CA ALA A 268 -10.37 -1.71 -11.40
C ALA A 268 -9.27 -2.76 -11.69
N GLN A 269 -9.27 -3.90 -10.99
CA GLN A 269 -8.35 -5.01 -11.26
C GLN A 269 -8.46 -5.52 -12.71
N ILE A 270 -9.68 -5.81 -13.15
CA ILE A 270 -9.92 -6.32 -14.51
C ILE A 270 -9.48 -5.29 -15.54
N GLY A 271 -9.87 -4.02 -15.39
CA GLY A 271 -9.56 -2.97 -16.36
C GLY A 271 -8.06 -2.65 -16.44
N LEU A 272 -7.36 -2.60 -15.32
CA LEU A 272 -5.91 -2.40 -15.31
C LEU A 272 -5.14 -3.69 -15.65
N GLY A 273 -5.76 -4.87 -15.53
CA GLY A 273 -5.10 -6.15 -15.75
C GLY A 273 -4.11 -6.51 -14.63
N VAL A 274 -4.39 -6.10 -13.40
CA VAL A 274 -3.60 -6.41 -12.21
C VAL A 274 -4.41 -7.32 -11.27
N ALA A 275 -3.74 -8.15 -10.47
CA ALA A 275 -4.42 -9.12 -9.63
C ALA A 275 -4.10 -8.93 -8.15
N ALA A 276 -5.12 -9.04 -7.29
CA ALA A 276 -4.91 -9.19 -5.87
C ALA A 276 -4.46 -10.62 -5.55
N ILE A 277 -3.37 -10.72 -4.78
CA ILE A 277 -2.78 -12.00 -4.36
C ILE A 277 -3.24 -12.42 -2.96
N GLY A 278 -3.97 -11.57 -2.27
CA GLY A 278 -4.50 -11.80 -0.94
C GLY A 278 -5.13 -10.56 -0.35
N GLY A 279 -5.47 -10.64 0.91
CA GLY A 279 -6.07 -9.53 1.65
C GLY A 279 -6.52 -9.95 3.04
N LYS A 280 -7.08 -8.99 3.76
CA LYS A 280 -7.67 -9.14 5.08
C LYS A 280 -8.93 -8.29 5.17
N ASP A 281 -9.98 -8.85 5.71
CA ASP A 281 -11.22 -8.13 5.97
C ASP A 281 -11.64 -8.18 7.44
N SER A 282 -12.40 -7.19 7.86
CA SER A 282 -13.07 -7.16 9.16
C SER A 282 -14.33 -6.30 9.11
N MET A 283 -15.42 -6.83 9.67
CA MET A 283 -16.71 -6.13 9.78
C MET A 283 -17.03 -5.84 11.25
N SER A 284 -16.02 -5.40 12.02
CA SER A 284 -16.12 -5.14 13.46
C SER A 284 -16.03 -3.65 13.83
N GLY A 285 -15.99 -2.76 12.84
CA GLY A 285 -15.73 -1.32 12.99
C GLY A 285 -16.90 -0.51 13.53
N SER A 286 -17.59 -1.00 14.57
CA SER A 286 -18.64 -0.25 15.28
C SER A 286 -18.36 -0.22 16.78
N PHE A 287 -18.44 0.97 17.36
CA PHE A 287 -18.33 1.18 18.80
C PHE A 287 -19.43 2.15 19.25
N ASN A 288 -20.39 1.65 20.03
CA ASN A 288 -21.60 2.39 20.37
C ASN A 288 -22.31 2.91 19.11
N GLU A 289 -22.44 4.25 19.01
CA GLU A 289 -23.07 4.95 17.88
C GLU A 289 -22.06 5.31 16.77
N LEU A 290 -20.78 5.00 16.96
CA LEU A 290 -19.73 5.31 15.97
C LEU A 290 -19.53 4.11 15.06
N ASP A 291 -19.62 4.36 13.77
CA ASP A 291 -19.23 3.44 12.71
C ASP A 291 -18.00 3.96 11.98
N VAL A 292 -17.05 3.10 11.67
CA VAL A 292 -15.91 3.48 10.81
C VAL A 292 -16.42 3.83 9.40
N PRO A 293 -15.77 4.78 8.70
CA PRO A 293 -16.06 4.99 7.30
C PRO A 293 -15.78 3.73 6.49
N PRO A 294 -16.51 3.49 5.39
CA PRO A 294 -16.22 2.39 4.49
C PRO A 294 -14.76 2.40 4.07
N THR A 295 -14.01 1.35 4.39
CA THR A 295 -12.57 1.30 4.16
C THR A 295 -12.20 0.09 3.33
N LEU A 296 -11.66 0.34 2.12
CA LEU A 296 -10.87 -0.59 1.35
C LEU A 296 -9.58 0.12 0.96
N VAL A 297 -8.48 -0.31 1.57
CA VAL A 297 -7.13 0.14 1.21
C VAL A 297 -6.57 -0.82 0.18
N SER A 298 -6.10 -0.31 -0.95
CA SER A 298 -5.34 -1.07 -1.93
C SER A 298 -3.85 -0.86 -1.70
N PHE A 299 -3.10 -1.94 -1.53
CA PHE A 299 -1.65 -1.92 -1.57
C PHE A 299 -1.21 -2.53 -2.91
N ALA A 300 -0.35 -1.81 -3.63
CA ALA A 300 0.26 -2.30 -4.85
C ALA A 300 1.74 -2.55 -4.62
N ILE A 301 2.25 -3.66 -5.15
CA ILE A 301 3.66 -4.04 -5.05
C ILE A 301 4.21 -4.43 -6.43
N ALA A 302 5.43 -4.01 -6.73
CA ALA A 302 6.19 -4.42 -7.90
C ALA A 302 7.66 -4.61 -7.56
N ALA A 303 8.35 -5.43 -8.35
CA ALA A 303 9.82 -5.50 -8.31
C ALA A 303 10.40 -4.48 -9.28
N GLN A 304 11.49 -3.80 -8.87
CA GLN A 304 12.19 -2.80 -9.67
C GLN A 304 13.71 -2.91 -9.45
N ASN A 305 14.50 -2.38 -10.36
CA ASN A 305 15.91 -2.10 -10.10
C ASN A 305 16.01 -0.83 -9.23
N ALA A 306 16.73 -0.90 -8.12
CA ALA A 306 16.89 0.21 -7.19
C ALA A 306 17.44 1.49 -7.84
N GLU A 307 18.31 1.36 -8.84
CA GLU A 307 18.87 2.49 -9.59
C GLU A 307 17.83 3.21 -10.50
N LYS A 308 16.70 2.55 -10.78
CA LYS A 308 15.60 3.09 -11.60
C LYS A 308 14.43 3.61 -10.80
N VAL A 309 14.51 3.55 -9.47
CA VAL A 309 13.46 4.09 -8.60
C VAL A 309 13.52 5.61 -8.62
N LEU A 310 12.45 6.26 -9.10
CA LEU A 310 12.32 7.71 -9.07
C LEU A 310 11.92 8.17 -7.67
N THR A 311 12.53 9.24 -7.21
CA THR A 311 12.15 9.93 -5.98
C THR A 311 11.32 11.17 -6.30
N PRO A 312 10.38 11.58 -5.41
CA PRO A 312 9.39 12.59 -5.79
C PRO A 312 9.88 14.03 -5.80
N GLU A 313 10.95 14.39 -5.08
CA GLU A 313 11.42 15.78 -5.00
C GLU A 313 11.96 16.30 -6.33
N PHE A 314 11.76 17.58 -6.65
CA PHE A 314 12.39 18.25 -7.81
C PHE A 314 13.92 18.18 -7.72
N LYS A 315 14.58 17.99 -8.87
CA LYS A 315 16.03 17.68 -8.95
C LYS A 315 16.90 18.90 -9.22
N ALA A 316 16.49 19.78 -10.14
CA ALA A 316 17.23 20.98 -10.46
C ALA A 316 16.30 22.10 -11.01
N PRO A 317 16.70 23.38 -10.91
CA PRO A 317 15.98 24.47 -11.56
C PRO A 317 16.05 24.40 -13.09
N GLY A 318 15.02 24.94 -13.76
CA GLY A 318 14.95 25.05 -15.22
C GLY A 318 14.32 23.85 -15.92
N HIS A 319 13.98 22.80 -15.20
CA HIS A 319 13.36 21.60 -15.78
C HIS A 319 11.86 21.80 -16.05
N PRO A 320 11.33 21.31 -17.17
CA PRO A 320 9.91 21.32 -17.44
C PRO A 320 9.17 20.28 -16.58
N VAL A 321 7.99 20.67 -16.13
CA VAL A 321 7.11 19.83 -15.31
C VAL A 321 5.82 19.55 -16.07
N TYR A 322 5.50 18.29 -16.25
CA TYR A 322 4.36 17.81 -17.03
C TYR A 322 3.32 17.12 -16.17
N LEU A 323 2.07 17.32 -16.53
CA LEU A 323 0.94 16.56 -16.02
C LEU A 323 0.51 15.49 -17.05
N PHE A 324 0.53 14.24 -16.66
CA PHE A 324 -0.04 13.12 -17.38
C PHE A 324 -1.42 12.84 -16.78
N THR A 325 -2.47 13.27 -17.47
CA THR A 325 -3.83 13.14 -16.96
C THR A 325 -4.38 11.75 -17.22
N ALA A 326 -4.86 11.09 -16.16
CA ALA A 326 -5.56 9.82 -16.23
C ALA A 326 -7.07 10.05 -16.22
N PRO A 327 -7.85 9.31 -17.03
CA PRO A 327 -9.30 9.29 -16.90
C PRO A 327 -9.80 8.68 -15.59
N GLY A 328 -8.88 8.02 -14.84
CA GLY A 328 -9.17 7.38 -13.57
C GLY A 328 -9.97 6.08 -13.72
N TYR A 329 -10.72 5.71 -12.68
CA TYR A 329 -11.47 4.46 -12.66
C TYR A 329 -12.64 4.38 -13.67
N ARG A 330 -13.02 5.52 -14.29
CA ARG A 330 -14.11 5.57 -15.27
C ARG A 330 -13.67 5.11 -16.66
N ASP A 331 -12.38 5.22 -16.97
CA ASP A 331 -11.77 4.67 -18.17
C ASP A 331 -10.41 4.04 -17.80
N LEU A 332 -10.46 2.77 -17.45
CA LEU A 332 -9.30 2.02 -16.97
C LEU A 332 -8.33 1.67 -18.10
N GLU A 333 -8.81 1.52 -19.33
CA GLU A 333 -7.92 1.28 -20.48
C GLU A 333 -7.12 2.52 -20.83
N GLY A 334 -7.75 3.70 -20.85
CA GLY A 334 -7.06 4.98 -21.04
C GLY A 334 -6.06 5.24 -19.90
N THR A 335 -6.45 4.94 -18.66
CA THR A 335 -5.57 5.05 -17.49
C THR A 335 -4.36 4.12 -17.60
N LYS A 336 -4.56 2.87 -17.98
CA LYS A 336 -3.48 1.89 -18.22
C LYS A 336 -2.54 2.33 -19.33
N ALA A 337 -3.07 2.85 -20.44
CA ALA A 337 -2.28 3.35 -21.55
C ALA A 337 -1.37 4.51 -21.09
N MET A 338 -1.89 5.44 -20.30
CA MET A 338 -1.13 6.55 -19.73
C MET A 338 -0.05 6.01 -18.76
N PHE A 339 -0.35 5.04 -17.90
CA PHE A 339 0.63 4.42 -17.00
C PHE A 339 1.82 3.82 -17.76
N ARG A 340 1.55 3.09 -18.85
CA ARG A 340 2.61 2.53 -19.72
C ARG A 340 3.45 3.62 -20.39
N GLN A 341 2.82 4.73 -20.79
CA GLN A 341 3.52 5.87 -21.37
C GLN A 341 4.50 6.48 -20.35
N VAL A 342 4.02 6.76 -19.13
CA VAL A 342 4.86 7.31 -18.05
C VAL A 342 5.99 6.36 -17.68
N HIS A 343 5.70 5.07 -17.51
CA HIS A 343 6.73 4.06 -17.27
C HIS A 343 7.81 4.05 -18.36
N THR A 344 7.42 4.10 -19.63
CA THR A 344 8.39 4.14 -20.75
C THR A 344 9.30 5.36 -20.68
N LEU A 345 8.75 6.52 -20.33
CA LEU A 345 9.52 7.75 -20.16
C LEU A 345 10.49 7.66 -18.96
N ALA A 346 10.04 7.08 -17.85
CA ALA A 346 10.85 6.85 -16.67
C ALA A 346 11.98 5.84 -16.94
N ASP A 347 11.66 4.70 -17.55
CA ASP A 347 12.63 3.63 -17.86
C ASP A 347 13.74 4.09 -18.84
N THR A 348 13.43 5.05 -19.71
CA THR A 348 14.37 5.66 -20.65
C THR A 348 15.10 6.89 -20.10
N GLY A 349 14.91 7.24 -18.83
CA GLY A 349 15.58 8.36 -18.15
C GLY A 349 15.09 9.74 -18.58
N LYS A 350 13.95 9.85 -19.25
CA LYS A 350 13.36 11.14 -19.63
C LYS A 350 12.66 11.85 -18.47
N LEU A 351 12.19 11.09 -17.47
CA LEU A 351 11.64 11.63 -16.23
C LEU A 351 12.67 11.52 -15.12
N LEU A 352 12.76 12.55 -14.30
CA LEU A 352 13.71 12.67 -13.18
C LEU A 352 13.04 12.47 -11.83
N SER A 353 11.78 12.87 -11.71
CA SER A 353 10.96 12.70 -10.51
C SER A 353 9.49 12.52 -10.90
N GLY A 354 8.69 11.94 -10.00
CA GLY A 354 7.27 11.71 -10.24
C GLY A 354 6.43 11.76 -8.97
N TRP A 355 5.21 12.27 -9.11
CA TRP A 355 4.21 12.36 -8.05
C TRP A 355 2.85 11.91 -8.56
N SER A 356 2.26 10.89 -7.94
CA SER A 356 0.86 10.51 -8.18
C SER A 356 -0.08 11.50 -7.52
N LEU A 357 -1.03 12.07 -8.27
CA LEU A 357 -1.98 13.03 -7.73
C LEU A 357 -2.93 12.37 -6.71
N THR A 358 -3.18 13.11 -5.63
CA THR A 358 -4.08 12.74 -4.53
C THR A 358 -5.14 13.83 -4.31
N ALA A 359 -5.64 13.99 -3.10
CA ALA A 359 -6.76 14.86 -2.77
C ALA A 359 -6.58 16.32 -3.20
N GLY A 360 -5.39 16.87 -3.08
CA GLY A 360 -5.08 18.27 -3.41
C GLY A 360 -4.63 18.53 -4.86
N GLY A 361 -4.74 17.52 -5.73
CA GLY A 361 -4.45 17.65 -7.16
C GLY A 361 -2.98 17.97 -7.48
N ALA A 362 -2.77 18.67 -8.61
CA ALA A 362 -1.44 19.06 -9.06
C ALA A 362 -0.77 20.08 -8.12
N ALA A 363 -1.56 20.96 -7.48
CA ALA A 363 -1.05 21.94 -6.53
C ALA A 363 -0.40 21.27 -5.31
N GLU A 364 -0.99 20.19 -4.80
CA GLU A 364 -0.39 19.37 -3.74
C GLU A 364 0.93 18.75 -4.19
N GLY A 365 0.95 18.16 -5.38
CA GLY A 365 2.15 17.55 -5.94
C GLY A 365 3.28 18.58 -6.10
N ILE A 366 3.01 19.71 -6.73
CA ILE A 366 3.97 20.80 -6.93
C ILE A 366 4.54 21.25 -5.58
N PHE A 367 3.69 21.52 -4.59
CA PHE A 367 4.13 21.94 -3.26
C PHE A 367 5.05 20.89 -2.61
N LYS A 368 4.60 19.62 -2.52
CA LYS A 368 5.37 18.56 -1.85
C LYS A 368 6.69 18.22 -2.58
N MET A 369 6.69 18.22 -3.92
CA MET A 369 7.91 18.01 -4.70
C MET A 369 8.94 19.14 -4.53
N SER A 370 8.49 20.34 -4.18
CA SER A 370 9.37 21.50 -3.95
C SER A 370 10.10 21.45 -2.61
N LEU A 371 9.59 20.71 -1.61
CA LEU A 371 10.07 20.77 -0.22
C LEU A 371 11.50 20.22 -0.06
N GLY A 372 11.77 19.04 -0.57
CA GLY A 372 12.97 18.27 -0.25
C GLY A 372 14.29 18.91 -0.70
N ASN A 373 14.29 19.62 -1.81
CA ASN A 373 15.47 20.31 -2.35
C ASN A 373 15.35 21.84 -2.36
N ARG A 374 14.23 22.39 -1.85
CA ARG A 374 13.93 23.83 -1.88
C ARG A 374 13.96 24.41 -3.29
N ILE A 375 13.51 23.63 -4.26
CA ILE A 375 13.39 24.04 -5.65
C ILE A 375 11.96 24.48 -5.89
N GLY A 376 11.78 25.75 -6.30
CA GLY A 376 10.48 26.31 -6.54
C GLY A 376 9.88 25.88 -7.89
N PHE A 377 8.70 26.42 -8.17
CA PHE A 377 7.96 26.13 -9.40
C PHE A 377 7.30 27.39 -9.92
N ARG A 378 7.36 27.59 -11.24
CA ARG A 378 6.63 28.66 -11.96
C ARG A 378 5.67 28.05 -12.98
N LEU A 379 4.40 28.41 -12.87
CA LEU A 379 3.36 28.03 -13.82
C LEU A 379 3.67 28.64 -15.20
N ALA A 380 3.50 27.88 -16.27
CA ALA A 380 3.68 28.38 -17.62
C ALA A 380 2.51 29.28 -18.05
N ASP A 381 2.79 30.23 -18.92
CA ASP A 381 1.76 31.13 -19.47
C ASP A 381 0.69 30.34 -20.23
N GLY A 382 -0.56 30.71 -20.04
CA GLY A 382 -1.71 30.13 -20.75
C GLY A 382 -2.19 28.77 -20.21
N VAL A 383 -1.65 28.26 -19.11
CA VAL A 383 -2.17 27.05 -18.44
C VAL A 383 -3.53 27.35 -17.84
N THR A 384 -4.53 26.57 -18.25
CA THR A 384 -5.92 26.69 -17.78
C THR A 384 -6.36 25.49 -16.93
N THR A 385 -5.43 24.57 -16.63
CA THR A 385 -5.69 23.39 -15.81
C THR A 385 -6.10 23.80 -14.39
N ASP A 386 -7.18 23.22 -13.87
CA ASP A 386 -7.51 23.35 -12.45
C ASP A 386 -6.49 22.56 -11.64
N LEU A 387 -5.55 23.27 -11.01
CA LEU A 387 -4.44 22.69 -10.27
C LEU A 387 -4.89 21.98 -8.98
N PHE A 388 -6.08 22.31 -8.46
CA PHE A 388 -6.61 21.76 -7.22
C PHE A 388 -7.60 20.60 -7.45
N ALA A 389 -8.00 20.37 -8.69
CA ALA A 389 -8.94 19.30 -9.02
C ALA A 389 -8.36 17.92 -8.65
N GLN A 390 -9.16 17.14 -7.94
CA GLN A 390 -8.83 15.73 -7.69
C GLN A 390 -8.75 14.95 -9.00
N SER A 391 -7.61 14.33 -9.25
CA SER A 391 -7.38 13.55 -10.48
C SER A 391 -6.55 12.31 -10.16
N TYR A 392 -7.15 11.41 -9.37
CA TYR A 392 -6.50 10.17 -8.97
C TYR A 392 -6.08 9.33 -10.19
N GLY A 393 -4.86 8.82 -10.15
CA GLY A 393 -4.22 8.14 -11.25
C GLY A 393 -3.38 9.04 -12.13
N SER A 394 -3.63 10.36 -12.17
CA SER A 394 -2.78 11.32 -12.89
C SER A 394 -1.41 11.44 -12.21
N ILE A 395 -0.39 11.73 -13.00
CA ILE A 395 1.00 11.80 -12.53
C ILE A 395 1.60 13.14 -12.95
N LEU A 396 2.16 13.85 -11.97
CA LEU A 396 3.01 15.00 -12.17
C LEU A 396 4.46 14.51 -12.27
N ALA A 397 5.22 14.98 -13.26
CA ALA A 397 6.60 14.57 -13.42
C ALA A 397 7.50 15.70 -13.89
N GLU A 398 8.70 15.77 -13.32
CA GLU A 398 9.79 16.58 -13.80
C GLU A 398 10.54 15.84 -14.91
N ALA A 399 10.73 16.46 -16.05
CA ALA A 399 11.45 15.88 -17.17
C ALA A 399 12.84 16.50 -17.32
N ALA A 400 13.81 15.70 -17.78
CA ALA A 400 15.19 16.16 -18.02
C ALA A 400 15.27 17.21 -19.13
N GLU A 401 14.38 17.07 -20.13
CA GLU A 401 14.30 17.92 -21.33
C GLU A 401 12.83 18.05 -21.75
N PRO A 402 12.48 19.03 -22.58
CA PRO A 402 11.13 19.15 -23.12
C PRO A 402 10.68 17.88 -23.84
N LEU A 403 9.49 17.40 -23.49
CA LEU A 403 8.88 16.24 -24.12
C LEU A 403 8.26 16.62 -25.48
N PRO A 404 8.10 15.64 -26.40
CA PRO A 404 7.41 15.88 -27.68
C PRO A 404 5.99 16.41 -27.50
N GLU A 405 5.49 17.18 -28.46
CA GLU A 405 4.14 17.69 -28.48
C GLU A 405 3.10 16.54 -28.33
N GLY A 406 2.11 16.74 -27.47
CA GLY A 406 1.07 15.74 -27.17
C GLY A 406 1.50 14.68 -26.13
N VAL A 407 2.72 14.74 -25.60
CA VAL A 407 3.21 13.86 -24.54
C VAL A 407 3.10 14.58 -23.20
N GLY A 408 1.97 14.40 -22.53
CA GLY A 408 1.66 15.12 -21.30
C GLY A 408 1.27 16.60 -21.55
N THR A 409 0.83 17.28 -20.51
CA THR A 409 0.52 18.71 -20.50
C THR A 409 1.60 19.45 -19.75
N LEU A 410 2.33 20.33 -20.40
CA LEU A 410 3.32 21.19 -19.73
C LEU A 410 2.58 22.12 -18.75
N LEU A 411 2.89 22.01 -17.46
CA LEU A 411 2.34 22.90 -16.43
C LEU A 411 3.25 24.09 -16.14
N GLY A 412 4.57 23.91 -16.25
CA GLY A 412 5.52 24.96 -15.91
C GLY A 412 6.93 24.46 -15.81
N TYR A 413 7.73 25.20 -15.06
CA TYR A 413 9.15 24.94 -14.90
C TYR A 413 9.59 25.05 -13.45
N THR A 414 10.53 24.24 -13.05
CA THR A 414 11.24 24.40 -11.78
C THR A 414 12.07 25.68 -11.78
N ILE A 415 12.17 26.36 -10.64
CA ILE A 415 12.95 27.59 -10.46
C ILE A 415 13.88 27.50 -9.25
N GLU A 416 14.92 28.30 -9.23
CA GLU A 416 15.93 28.31 -8.15
C GLU A 416 15.34 28.90 -6.86
N GLU A 417 14.50 29.92 -6.98
CA GLU A 417 13.85 30.58 -5.85
C GLU A 417 12.91 29.61 -5.13
N PRO A 418 13.01 29.46 -3.79
CA PRO A 418 12.18 28.51 -3.03
C PRO A 418 10.75 29.04 -2.82
N GLN A 419 10.02 29.17 -3.93
CA GLN A 419 8.63 29.70 -3.95
C GLN A 419 7.83 29.05 -5.08
N LEU A 420 6.52 29.06 -4.92
CA LEU A 420 5.57 28.67 -5.96
C LEU A 420 4.98 29.91 -6.61
N GLU A 421 5.05 30.01 -7.94
CA GLU A 421 4.47 31.07 -8.75
C GLU A 421 3.26 30.49 -9.53
N LEU A 422 2.07 30.59 -8.94
CA LEU A 422 0.81 29.99 -9.42
C LEU A 422 -0.22 31.06 -9.84
N GLY A 423 0.21 32.21 -10.35
CA GLY A 423 -0.60 33.42 -10.51
C GLY A 423 -0.56 34.32 -9.26
N PHE A 424 0.02 33.84 -8.21
CA PHE A 424 0.44 34.52 -6.98
C PHE A 424 1.75 33.86 -6.53
N THR A 425 2.47 34.51 -5.61
CA THR A 425 3.75 33.98 -5.08
C THR A 425 3.53 33.42 -3.69
N ALA A 426 3.95 32.16 -3.50
CA ALA A 426 3.86 31.43 -2.21
C ALA A 426 5.26 30.95 -1.79
N PRO A 427 5.92 31.58 -0.80
CA PRO A 427 7.19 31.12 -0.27
C PRO A 427 7.07 29.74 0.37
N ILE A 428 7.93 28.78 0.03
CA ILE A 428 7.84 27.39 0.47
C ILE A 428 7.84 27.29 2.01
N ASP A 429 8.75 27.99 2.70
CA ASP A 429 8.89 27.91 4.16
C ASP A 429 7.61 28.32 4.91
N GLN A 430 6.87 29.30 4.38
CA GLN A 430 5.62 29.75 5.00
C GLN A 430 4.54 28.68 4.93
N TYR A 431 4.43 27.99 3.79
CA TYR A 431 3.41 26.96 3.56
C TYR A 431 3.81 25.61 4.17
N GLU A 432 5.10 25.32 4.26
CA GLU A 432 5.61 24.16 4.99
C GLU A 432 5.26 24.25 6.46
N ALA A 433 5.46 25.42 7.11
CA ALA A 433 5.05 25.62 8.51
C ALA A 433 3.55 25.38 8.74
N LEU A 434 2.69 25.79 7.80
CA LEU A 434 1.25 25.50 7.87
C LEU A 434 0.95 24.01 7.72
N TRP A 435 1.65 23.37 6.78
CA TRP A 435 1.51 21.94 6.46
C TRP A 435 1.93 21.06 7.64
N GLU A 436 3.03 21.38 8.31
CA GLU A 436 3.54 20.64 9.46
C GLU A 436 2.70 20.85 10.71
N ASN A 437 2.20 22.07 10.94
CA ASN A 437 1.52 22.43 12.18
C ASN A 437 0.15 21.75 12.36
N LYS A 438 -0.46 21.20 11.29
CA LYS A 438 -1.83 20.64 11.37
C LYS A 438 -1.98 19.50 12.37
N LEU A 439 -1.02 18.60 12.45
CA LEU A 439 -1.04 17.45 13.37
C LEU A 439 -0.14 17.65 14.61
N GLU A 440 0.52 18.80 14.76
CA GLU A 440 1.49 19.05 15.83
C GLU A 440 0.90 18.85 17.23
N SER A 441 -0.37 19.19 17.44
CA SER A 441 -1.04 19.00 18.73
C SER A 441 -1.31 17.54 19.10
N VAL A 442 -1.34 16.62 18.12
CA VAL A 442 -1.65 15.20 18.33
C VAL A 442 -0.41 14.33 18.13
N PHE A 443 0.36 14.62 17.10
CA PHE A 443 1.59 13.95 16.73
C PHE A 443 2.71 14.98 16.54
N PRO A 444 3.20 15.58 17.64
CA PRO A 444 4.27 16.57 17.54
C PRO A 444 5.49 15.92 16.90
N MET A 445 6.11 16.64 15.97
CA MET A 445 7.43 16.26 15.48
C MET A 445 8.38 16.19 16.65
N LYS A 446 9.31 15.25 16.65
CA LYS A 446 10.35 15.20 17.70
C LYS A 446 11.08 16.53 17.67
N ALA A 447 10.80 17.39 18.65
CA ALA A 447 11.65 18.54 18.88
C ALA A 447 13.07 18.00 19.00
N GLY A 448 13.93 18.42 18.10
CA GLY A 448 15.34 18.16 18.28
C GLY A 448 15.73 18.61 19.69
N THR A 449 16.63 17.92 20.33
CA THR A 449 17.13 18.25 21.66
C THR A 449 17.84 19.64 21.72
N GLY A 450 17.69 20.44 20.65
CA GLY A 450 18.39 21.70 20.44
C GLY A 450 19.87 21.54 20.09
N GLU A 451 20.39 20.32 20.13
CA GLU A 451 21.71 19.99 19.66
C GLU A 451 21.63 19.54 18.20
N ALA A 452 22.35 20.24 17.32
CA ALA A 452 22.49 19.80 15.93
C ALA A 452 23.07 18.38 15.94
N VAL A 453 22.30 17.41 15.44
CA VAL A 453 22.85 16.07 15.19
C VAL A 453 23.98 16.24 14.17
N PRO A 454 25.23 15.86 14.51
CA PRO A 454 26.34 16.00 13.57
C PRO A 454 26.02 15.22 12.29
N THR A 455 25.99 15.92 11.17
CA THR A 455 25.85 15.28 9.86
C THR A 455 27.14 14.52 9.59
N VAL A 456 27.18 13.23 9.93
CA VAL A 456 28.32 12.38 9.62
C VAL A 456 28.27 12.08 8.13
N SER A 457 29.16 12.66 7.33
CA SER A 457 29.29 12.34 5.93
C SER A 457 29.70 10.87 5.75
N TYR A 458 29.25 10.24 4.65
CA TYR A 458 29.59 8.83 4.34
C TYR A 458 31.11 8.59 4.34
N THR A 459 31.89 9.59 3.96
CA THR A 459 33.36 9.60 3.95
C THR A 459 33.95 9.52 5.37
N GLN A 460 33.30 10.08 6.39
CA GLN A 460 33.79 10.04 7.77
C GLN A 460 33.54 8.67 8.42
N ARG A 461 32.52 7.91 8.00
CA ARG A 461 32.30 6.53 8.49
C ARG A 461 33.34 5.56 7.98
N MET A 462 33.83 5.73 6.75
CA MET A 462 34.85 4.85 6.17
C MET A 462 36.26 5.07 6.74
N THR A 463 36.53 6.21 7.36
CA THR A 463 37.82 6.52 8.00
C THR A 463 37.87 6.14 9.48
N GLN A 464 36.76 5.72 10.09
CA GLN A 464 36.67 5.28 11.48
C GLN A 464 36.47 3.76 11.64
N ALA A 465 36.40 3.00 10.57
CA ALA A 465 36.40 1.54 10.53
C ALA A 465 37.77 1.01 10.06
#